data_40d4858753d0c0f9983eebd304bf320c
#
_entry.id   40d4858753d0c0f9983eebd304bf320c
#
_cell.length_a   1.000
_cell.length_b   1.000
_cell.length_c   1.000
_cell.angle_alpha   90.00
_cell.angle_beta   90.00
_cell.angle_gamma   90.00
#
_symmetry.space_group_name_H-M   'P 1'
#
loop_
_entity.id
_entity.type
_entity.pdbx_description
1 polymer ?
#
loop_
_entity_poly.entity_id
_entity_poly.type
_entity_poly.pdbx_seq_one_letter_code
_entity_poly.pdbx_strand_id
1 'polypeptide(L)'
;MKNEELKAMKNFYLKKMFAVVVILFTACVTGLADDHKGRLQVGTGFLYERGMDLTVAYERETRYHNAWEYFGNVYLKWDECSSCGHVCPKSFWSNYNTWGLGAAYKPCVVRGRNHHGNLRIGGSLGSDRHGVVGGVHAGYEHSYSLRKGWQVYWQMKSDLMIGGKDLFRTGVVIGVKLPIK
;
A
#
# COMPACT_ATOMS: atom_id res chain seq x y z
N MET A 1 35.57 -0.47 15.67
CA MET A 1 35.65 -1.44 14.56
C MET A 1 34.36 -2.28 14.41
N LYS A 2 33.90 -2.98 15.43
CA LYS A 2 32.70 -3.87 15.32
C LYS A 2 31.38 -3.19 14.87
N ASN A 3 31.15 -1.92 15.17
CA ASN A 3 29.93 -1.19 14.79
C ASN A 3 29.89 -0.75 13.31
N GLU A 4 31.00 -0.53 12.67
CA GLU A 4 31.08 -0.16 11.26
C GLU A 4 30.84 -1.38 10.35
N GLU A 5 31.36 -2.54 10.72
CA GLU A 5 31.11 -3.79 10.01
C GLU A 5 29.63 -4.20 10.09
N LEU A 6 29.00 -3.98 11.25
CA LEU A 6 27.58 -4.29 11.43
C LEU A 6 26.68 -3.38 10.59
N LYS A 7 27.03 -2.09 10.45
CA LYS A 7 26.34 -1.14 9.57
C LYS A 7 26.52 -1.49 8.09
N ALA A 8 27.74 -1.86 7.68
CA ALA A 8 28.01 -2.26 6.32
C ALA A 8 27.23 -3.53 5.94
N MET A 9 27.17 -4.50 6.83
CA MET A 9 26.41 -5.74 6.64
C MET A 9 24.89 -5.46 6.55
N LYS A 10 24.31 -4.63 7.42
CA LYS A 10 22.91 -4.21 7.33
C LYS A 10 22.59 -3.52 6.00
N ASN A 11 23.44 -2.60 5.55
CA ASN A 11 23.24 -1.91 4.27
C ASN A 11 23.35 -2.87 3.07
N PHE A 12 24.20 -3.87 3.14
CA PHE A 12 24.36 -4.87 2.09
C PHE A 12 23.12 -5.79 1.98
N TYR A 13 22.56 -6.24 3.11
CA TYR A 13 21.32 -7.01 3.14
C TYR A 13 20.11 -6.19 2.69
N LEU A 14 20.04 -4.91 3.08
CA LEU A 14 18.97 -4.01 2.66
C LEU A 14 18.97 -3.79 1.14
N LYS A 15 20.14 -3.58 0.55
CA LYS A 15 20.29 -3.44 -0.92
C LYS A 15 19.92 -4.73 -1.66
N LYS A 16 20.33 -5.89 -1.16
CA LYS A 16 19.94 -7.19 -1.74
C LYS A 16 18.44 -7.44 -1.64
N MET A 17 17.83 -7.14 -0.49
CA MET A 17 16.40 -7.28 -0.29
C MET A 17 15.62 -6.35 -1.23
N PHE A 18 16.08 -5.09 -1.39
CA PHE A 18 15.47 -4.14 -2.33
C PHE A 18 15.60 -4.62 -3.79
N ALA A 19 16.74 -5.17 -4.19
CA ALA A 19 16.93 -5.73 -5.52
C ALA A 19 16.03 -6.94 -5.79
N VAL A 20 15.89 -7.84 -4.82
CA VAL A 20 14.96 -9.00 -4.93
C VAL A 20 13.52 -8.54 -5.04
N VAL A 21 13.11 -7.54 -4.27
CA VAL A 21 11.76 -6.95 -4.33
C VAL A 21 11.50 -6.31 -5.70
N VAL A 22 12.46 -5.55 -6.23
CA VAL A 22 12.36 -4.94 -7.57
C VAL A 22 12.29 -6.02 -8.66
N ILE A 23 13.09 -7.09 -8.56
CA ILE A 23 13.06 -8.21 -9.51
C ILE A 23 11.73 -8.97 -9.44
N LEU A 24 11.20 -9.23 -8.24
CA LEU A 24 9.89 -9.87 -8.07
C LEU A 24 8.78 -8.97 -8.63
N PHE A 25 8.86 -7.67 -8.41
CA PHE A 25 7.87 -6.71 -8.93
C PHE A 25 7.92 -6.63 -10.47
N THR A 26 9.12 -6.58 -11.05
CA THR A 26 9.30 -6.60 -12.51
C THR A 26 8.88 -7.95 -13.12
N ALA A 27 9.20 -9.06 -12.50
CA ALA A 27 8.78 -10.39 -12.95
C ALA A 27 7.24 -10.56 -12.88
N CYS A 28 6.57 -10.03 -11.86
CA CYS A 28 5.11 -9.99 -11.80
C CYS A 28 4.50 -9.14 -12.92
N VAL A 29 5.12 -8.02 -13.28
CA VAL A 29 4.61 -7.13 -14.34
C VAL A 29 4.83 -7.73 -15.74
N THR A 30 5.96 -8.41 -15.99
CA THR A 30 6.27 -8.97 -17.33
C THR A 30 5.63 -10.33 -17.60
N GLY A 31 5.29 -11.11 -16.58
CA GLY A 31 4.66 -12.44 -16.74
C GLY A 31 3.15 -12.41 -16.98
N LEU A 32 2.53 -11.24 -17.09
CA LEU A 32 1.07 -11.07 -17.09
C LEU A 32 0.51 -10.48 -18.39
N ALA A 33 1.20 -10.65 -19.50
CA ALA A 33 0.72 -10.26 -20.85
C ALA A 33 -0.36 -11.23 -21.35
N ASP A 34 -1.45 -11.37 -20.60
CA ASP A 34 -2.66 -12.06 -21.04
C ASP A 34 -3.83 -11.06 -21.01
N ASP A 35 -4.86 -11.28 -21.79
CA ASP A 35 -6.01 -10.43 -22.17
C ASP A 35 -6.77 -9.71 -21.03
N HIS A 36 -6.16 -9.55 -19.87
CA HIS A 36 -6.70 -8.93 -18.68
C HIS A 36 -6.25 -7.47 -18.55
N LYS A 37 -7.19 -6.58 -18.27
CA LYS A 37 -6.92 -5.15 -18.08
C LYS A 37 -6.11 -4.92 -16.81
N GLY A 38 -4.80 -4.69 -16.97
CA GLY A 38 -3.92 -4.26 -15.90
C GLY A 38 -4.10 -2.77 -15.61
N ARG A 39 -4.05 -2.37 -14.33
CA ARG A 39 -4.09 -0.97 -13.91
C ARG A 39 -3.03 -0.68 -12.86
N LEU A 40 -2.36 0.45 -13.01
CA LEU A 40 -1.55 1.03 -11.96
C LEU A 40 -2.46 1.89 -11.07
N GLN A 41 -2.45 1.62 -9.79
CA GLN A 41 -3.22 2.35 -8.79
C GLN A 41 -2.28 3.16 -7.93
N VAL A 42 -2.60 4.44 -7.71
CA VAL A 42 -1.88 5.32 -6.79
C VAL A 42 -2.91 6.00 -5.90
N GLY A 43 -2.68 5.95 -4.60
CA GLY A 43 -3.60 6.51 -3.62
C GLY A 43 -2.90 7.07 -2.40
N THR A 44 -3.59 7.98 -1.75
CA THR A 44 -3.21 8.51 -0.45
C THR A 44 -4.39 8.45 0.49
N GLY A 45 -4.13 8.18 1.76
CA GLY A 45 -5.17 8.04 2.77
C GLY A 45 -4.84 8.74 4.07
N PHE A 46 -5.89 9.11 4.77
CA PHE A 46 -5.83 9.63 6.13
C PHE A 46 -6.45 8.60 7.07
N LEU A 47 -5.69 8.27 8.11
CA LEU A 47 -6.05 7.26 9.08
C LEU A 47 -6.37 7.92 10.41
N TYR A 48 -7.34 7.34 11.11
CA TYR A 48 -7.83 7.86 12.39
C TYR A 48 -6.72 7.98 13.44
N GLU A 49 -5.73 7.09 13.38
CA GLU A 49 -4.58 7.03 14.31
C GLU A 49 -3.53 8.14 14.05
N ARG A 50 -3.93 9.26 13.47
CA ARG A 50 -3.05 10.36 13.06
C ARG A 50 -1.96 9.91 12.08
N GLY A 51 -2.35 9.10 11.10
CA GLY A 51 -1.44 8.57 10.09
C GLY A 51 -1.85 8.93 8.67
N MET A 52 -0.87 8.96 7.79
CA MET A 52 -1.05 9.05 6.34
C MET A 52 -0.54 7.77 5.69
N ASP A 53 -1.31 7.26 4.75
CA ASP A 53 -0.94 6.09 3.96
C ASP A 53 -0.75 6.51 2.51
N LEU A 54 0.38 6.11 1.94
CA LEU A 54 0.68 6.24 0.52
C LEU A 54 0.74 4.82 -0.05
N THR A 55 -0.10 4.55 -1.03
CA THR A 55 -0.20 3.22 -1.65
C THR A 55 0.04 3.32 -3.15
N VAL A 56 0.88 2.42 -3.64
CA VAL A 56 1.06 2.15 -5.07
C VAL A 56 0.74 0.68 -5.28
N ALA A 57 -0.12 0.38 -6.24
CA ALA A 57 -0.54 -0.99 -6.50
C ALA A 57 -0.65 -1.28 -8.00
N TYR A 58 -0.46 -2.54 -8.33
CA TYR A 58 -0.84 -3.12 -9.61
C TYR A 58 -2.12 -3.93 -9.41
N GLU A 59 -3.16 -3.54 -10.11
CA GLU A 59 -4.46 -4.23 -10.11
C GLU A 59 -4.63 -4.99 -11.42
N ARG A 60 -4.90 -6.28 -11.33
CA ARG A 60 -5.29 -7.14 -12.45
C ARG A 60 -6.78 -7.44 -12.36
N GLU A 61 -7.55 -6.80 -13.21
CA GLU A 61 -8.99 -7.06 -13.30
C GLU A 61 -9.24 -8.41 -13.99
N THR A 62 -10.11 -9.21 -13.39
CA THR A 62 -10.57 -10.48 -13.92
C THR A 62 -12.03 -10.36 -14.38
N ARG A 63 -12.70 -11.47 -14.57
CA ARG A 63 -14.12 -11.46 -14.98
C ARG A 63 -15.00 -10.77 -13.94
N TYR A 64 -16.00 -10.04 -14.41
CA TYR A 64 -17.03 -9.39 -13.58
C TYR A 64 -16.52 -8.31 -12.63
N HIS A 65 -15.45 -7.60 -12.98
CA HIS A 65 -14.80 -6.57 -12.15
C HIS A 65 -14.21 -7.09 -10.84
N ASN A 66 -14.05 -8.41 -10.69
CA ASN A 66 -13.19 -8.92 -9.65
C ASN A 66 -11.75 -8.60 -9.99
N ALA A 67 -10.90 -8.41 -9.00
CA ALA A 67 -9.51 -8.08 -9.24
C ALA A 67 -8.57 -8.72 -8.21
N TRP A 68 -7.35 -8.94 -8.63
CA TRP A 68 -6.20 -9.14 -7.77
C TRP A 68 -5.38 -7.87 -7.71
N GLU A 69 -5.00 -7.47 -6.53
CA GLU A 69 -4.18 -6.30 -6.26
C GLU A 69 -2.87 -6.73 -5.62
N TYR A 70 -1.76 -6.24 -6.15
CA TYR A 70 -0.44 -6.35 -5.55
C TYR A 70 0.00 -4.93 -5.20
N PHE A 71 0.25 -4.68 -3.93
CA PHE A 71 0.47 -3.31 -3.46
C PHE A 71 1.72 -3.16 -2.61
N GLY A 72 2.29 -1.97 -2.69
CA GLY A 72 3.25 -1.46 -1.74
C GLY A 72 2.66 -0.24 -1.04
N ASN A 73 2.78 -0.17 0.25
CA ASN A 73 2.33 0.96 1.04
C ASN A 73 3.40 1.49 1.97
N VAL A 74 3.33 2.79 2.21
CA VAL A 74 4.14 3.48 3.21
C VAL A 74 3.18 4.20 4.15
N TYR A 75 3.24 3.82 5.43
CA TYR A 75 2.48 4.46 6.49
C TYR A 75 3.39 5.41 7.25
N LEU A 76 2.95 6.65 7.39
CA LEU A 76 3.62 7.72 8.12
C LEU A 76 2.70 8.22 9.22
N LYS A 77 3.16 8.13 10.47
CA LYS A 77 2.43 8.67 11.61
C LYS A 77 2.97 10.04 11.96
N TRP A 78 2.09 11.04 12.04
CA TRP A 78 2.47 12.35 12.58
C TRP A 78 2.14 12.43 14.06
N ASP A 79 3.07 12.98 14.80
CA ASP A 79 2.92 13.26 16.22
C ASP A 79 3.50 14.65 16.50
N GLU A 80 3.15 15.24 17.60
CA GLU A 80 3.70 16.53 18.00
C GLU A 80 5.21 16.41 18.22
N CYS A 81 5.95 17.35 17.68
CA CYS A 81 7.39 17.40 17.85
C CYS A 81 7.72 17.74 19.32
N SER A 82 8.51 16.92 19.99
CA SER A 82 8.90 17.13 21.39
C SER A 82 9.67 18.45 21.62
N SER A 83 10.24 19.05 20.56
CA SER A 83 11.02 20.27 20.64
C SER A 83 10.22 21.55 20.35
N CYS A 84 9.14 21.47 19.57
CA CYS A 84 8.36 22.66 19.17
C CYS A 84 6.87 22.58 19.51
N GLY A 85 6.37 21.45 20.02
CA GLY A 85 4.97 21.24 20.38
C GLY A 85 3.98 21.24 19.23
N HIS A 86 4.46 21.30 17.98
CA HIS A 86 3.64 21.34 16.77
C HIS A 86 4.00 20.21 15.82
N VAL A 87 3.05 19.83 14.95
CA VAL A 87 3.32 18.91 13.85
C VAL A 87 4.18 19.63 12.81
N CYS A 88 5.40 19.19 12.64
CA CYS A 88 6.36 19.77 11.69
C CYS A 88 6.83 18.72 10.68
N PRO A 89 7.37 19.12 9.51
CA PRO A 89 7.84 18.18 8.49
C PRO A 89 8.85 17.15 9.00
N LYS A 90 9.67 17.51 10.00
CA LYS A 90 10.59 16.58 10.65
C LYS A 90 9.86 15.47 11.41
N SER A 91 8.70 15.75 11.98
CA SER A 91 7.95 14.76 12.77
C SER A 91 7.44 13.61 11.90
N PHE A 92 7.08 13.87 10.64
CA PHE A 92 6.65 12.82 9.69
C PHE A 92 7.72 11.75 9.46
N TRP A 93 8.98 12.14 9.34
CA TRP A 93 10.07 11.22 9.07
C TRP A 93 10.76 10.69 10.31
N SER A 94 10.74 11.44 11.42
CA SER A 94 11.39 11.08 12.68
C SER A 94 10.52 10.15 13.55
N ASN A 95 9.21 10.24 13.42
CA ASN A 95 8.27 9.44 14.17
C ASN A 95 8.14 8.00 13.62
N TYR A 96 7.03 7.38 13.82
CA TYR A 96 6.78 6.03 13.38
C TYR A 96 6.47 5.97 11.89
N ASN A 97 7.22 5.17 11.17
CA ASN A 97 6.95 4.85 9.76
C ASN A 97 7.06 3.34 9.54
N THR A 98 6.22 2.84 8.65
CA THR A 98 6.19 1.44 8.26
C THR A 98 6.08 1.39 6.74
N TRP A 99 6.77 0.47 6.12
CA TRP A 99 6.56 0.11 4.73
C TRP A 99 6.14 -1.35 4.65
N GLY A 100 5.34 -1.69 3.66
CA GLY A 100 4.86 -3.04 3.46
C GLY A 100 4.60 -3.35 2.01
N LEU A 101 4.67 -4.64 1.68
CA LEU A 101 4.26 -5.20 0.40
C LEU A 101 3.21 -6.25 0.66
N GLY A 102 2.19 -6.28 -0.18
CA GLY A 102 1.08 -7.19 0.04
C GLY A 102 0.31 -7.55 -1.21
N ALA A 103 -0.64 -8.44 -1.03
CA ALA A 103 -1.60 -8.81 -2.04
C ALA A 103 -3.01 -8.83 -1.45
N ALA A 104 -3.99 -8.46 -2.26
CA ALA A 104 -5.39 -8.46 -1.88
C ALA A 104 -6.27 -9.00 -3.03
N TYR A 105 -7.32 -9.68 -2.67
CA TYR A 105 -8.40 -10.06 -3.57
C TYR A 105 -9.55 -9.08 -3.42
N LYS A 106 -10.12 -8.66 -4.54
CA LYS A 106 -11.15 -7.64 -4.61
C LYS A 106 -12.39 -8.18 -5.34
N PRO A 107 -13.27 -8.95 -4.66
CA PRO A 107 -14.54 -9.37 -5.24
C PRO A 107 -15.47 -8.18 -5.45
N CYS A 108 -16.07 -8.09 -6.63
CA CYS A 108 -17.02 -7.05 -6.99
C CYS A 108 -18.39 -7.32 -6.41
N VAL A 109 -18.90 -6.42 -5.56
CA VAL A 109 -20.20 -6.53 -4.90
C VAL A 109 -21.23 -5.53 -5.43
N VAL A 110 -20.78 -4.44 -6.04
CA VAL A 110 -21.66 -3.43 -6.66
C VAL A 110 -21.25 -3.24 -8.11
N ARG A 111 -22.21 -3.27 -9.03
CA ARG A 111 -21.96 -3.08 -10.46
C ARG A 111 -22.92 -2.06 -11.02
N GLY A 112 -22.36 -1.04 -11.66
CA GLY A 112 -23.10 -0.03 -12.39
C GLY A 112 -22.47 0.20 -13.77
N ARG A 113 -23.07 1.06 -14.57
CA ARG A 113 -22.61 1.34 -15.94
C ARG A 113 -21.21 1.97 -15.97
N ASN A 114 -20.97 2.90 -15.05
CA ASN A 114 -19.73 3.69 -15.01
C ASN A 114 -19.02 3.60 -13.65
N HIS A 115 -19.46 2.71 -12.77
CA HIS A 115 -18.88 2.54 -11.43
C HIS A 115 -19.00 1.09 -10.98
N HIS A 116 -18.11 0.69 -10.10
CA HIS A 116 -18.19 -0.61 -9.42
C HIS A 116 -17.64 -0.49 -8.00
N GLY A 117 -18.13 -1.33 -7.13
CA GLY A 117 -17.68 -1.44 -5.75
C GLY A 117 -17.14 -2.82 -5.44
N ASN A 118 -15.98 -2.88 -4.83
CA ASN A 118 -15.27 -4.10 -4.48
C ASN A 118 -15.04 -4.17 -2.97
N LEU A 119 -15.26 -5.33 -2.37
CA LEU A 119 -14.64 -5.63 -1.09
C LEU A 119 -13.15 -5.86 -1.31
N ARG A 120 -12.31 -5.48 -0.36
CA ARG A 120 -10.87 -5.71 -0.41
C ARG A 120 -10.47 -6.55 0.79
N ILE A 121 -9.88 -7.70 0.55
CA ILE A 121 -9.40 -8.61 1.59
C ILE A 121 -8.00 -9.05 1.21
N GLY A 122 -7.04 -8.87 2.10
CA GLY A 122 -5.66 -9.15 1.77
C GLY A 122 -4.74 -9.24 2.97
N GLY A 123 -3.45 -9.37 2.68
CA GLY A 123 -2.41 -9.35 3.68
C GLY A 123 -1.14 -8.69 3.17
N SER A 124 -0.32 -8.25 4.09
CA SER A 124 0.99 -7.67 3.80
C SER A 124 2.05 -8.08 4.81
N LEU A 125 3.28 -8.01 4.35
CA LEU A 125 4.47 -8.11 5.16
C LEU A 125 5.35 -6.90 4.88
N GLY A 126 5.98 -6.40 5.92
CA GLY A 126 6.83 -5.23 5.83
C GLY A 126 7.75 -5.09 7.02
N SER A 127 8.21 -3.88 7.24
CA SER A 127 9.10 -3.58 8.35
C SER A 127 8.88 -2.15 8.82
N ASP A 128 9.08 -1.94 10.08
CA ASP A 128 9.30 -0.65 10.68
C ASP A 128 10.78 -0.50 11.09
N ARG A 129 11.07 0.50 11.92
CA ARG A 129 12.44 0.71 12.45
C ARG A 129 12.86 -0.34 13.48
N HIS A 130 11.92 -1.10 14.01
CA HIS A 130 12.13 -2.00 15.14
C HIS A 130 12.10 -3.48 14.74
N GLY A 131 11.41 -3.83 13.65
CA GLY A 131 11.31 -5.22 13.23
C GLY A 131 10.39 -5.48 12.05
N VAL A 132 10.03 -6.73 11.89
CA VAL A 132 9.08 -7.18 10.87
C VAL A 132 7.66 -6.89 11.34
N VAL A 133 6.84 -6.36 10.43
CA VAL A 133 5.44 -6.05 10.66
C VAL A 133 4.61 -6.81 9.64
N GLY A 134 3.61 -7.54 10.10
CA GLY A 134 2.61 -8.20 9.26
C GLY A 134 1.25 -7.54 9.41
N GLY A 135 0.41 -7.63 8.38
CA GLY A 135 -0.94 -7.08 8.45
C GLY A 135 -1.96 -7.85 7.64
N VAL A 136 -3.19 -7.85 8.15
CA VAL A 136 -4.38 -8.28 7.43
C VAL A 136 -5.20 -7.04 7.09
N HIS A 137 -5.64 -6.96 5.85
CA HIS A 137 -6.34 -5.80 5.30
C HIS A 137 -7.76 -6.18 4.94
N ALA A 138 -8.72 -5.38 5.40
CA ALA A 138 -10.11 -5.44 5.01
C ALA A 138 -10.59 -4.05 4.62
N GLY A 139 -11.47 -3.96 3.61
CA GLY A 139 -11.99 -2.67 3.18
C GLY A 139 -13.06 -2.78 2.10
N TYR A 140 -13.60 -1.62 1.76
CA TYR A 140 -14.50 -1.43 0.63
C TYR A 140 -13.95 -0.33 -0.26
N GLU A 141 -13.82 -0.61 -1.54
CA GLU A 141 -13.36 0.33 -2.55
C GLU A 141 -14.48 0.59 -3.54
N HIS A 142 -14.68 1.85 -3.89
CA HIS A 142 -15.61 2.25 -4.92
C HIS A 142 -14.89 3.03 -6.01
N SER A 143 -15.00 2.56 -7.25
CA SER A 143 -14.30 3.08 -8.42
C SER A 143 -15.27 3.65 -9.43
N TYR A 144 -14.95 4.82 -9.97
CA TYR A 144 -15.68 5.51 -11.03
C TYR A 144 -14.85 5.55 -12.29
N SER A 145 -15.38 5.00 -13.38
CA SER A 145 -14.73 4.99 -14.68
C SER A 145 -14.83 6.34 -15.38
N LEU A 146 -13.70 6.90 -15.75
CA LEU A 146 -13.57 8.13 -16.52
C LEU A 146 -13.29 7.82 -18.01
N ARG A 147 -13.16 8.88 -18.81
CA ARG A 147 -12.76 8.75 -20.21
C ARG A 147 -11.34 8.16 -20.32
N LYS A 148 -11.05 7.47 -21.44
CA LYS A 148 -9.73 6.87 -21.73
C LYS A 148 -9.31 5.72 -20.80
N GLY A 149 -10.25 5.11 -20.05
CA GLY A 149 -9.97 3.96 -19.17
C GLY A 149 -9.39 4.30 -17.79
N TRP A 150 -9.21 5.58 -17.49
CA TRP A 150 -8.85 6.02 -16.15
C TRP A 150 -10.00 5.80 -15.17
N GLN A 151 -9.67 5.58 -13.91
CA GLN A 151 -10.67 5.53 -12.83
C GLN A 151 -10.21 6.38 -11.65
N VAL A 152 -11.18 6.99 -10.97
CA VAL A 152 -10.98 7.58 -9.65
C VAL A 152 -11.63 6.63 -8.65
N TYR A 153 -11.00 6.45 -7.50
CA TYR A 153 -11.55 5.60 -6.47
C TYR A 153 -11.42 6.24 -5.08
N TRP A 154 -12.30 5.82 -4.22
CA TRP A 154 -12.16 5.98 -2.79
C TRP A 154 -12.29 4.61 -2.12
N GLN A 155 -11.63 4.46 -0.98
CA GLN A 155 -11.59 3.20 -0.25
C GLN A 155 -11.70 3.49 1.24
N MET A 156 -12.62 2.82 1.91
CA MET A 156 -12.60 2.67 3.37
C MET A 156 -11.82 1.42 3.70
N LYS A 157 -10.85 1.52 4.60
CA LYS A 157 -10.03 0.38 4.99
C LYS A 157 -9.87 0.29 6.50
N SER A 158 -9.69 -0.94 6.97
CA SER A 158 -9.29 -1.24 8.33
C SER A 158 -8.24 -2.33 8.27
N ASP A 159 -7.06 -2.03 8.76
CA ASP A 159 -5.91 -2.93 8.74
C ASP A 159 -5.62 -3.38 10.16
N LEU A 160 -5.49 -4.69 10.37
CA LEU A 160 -5.00 -5.28 11.62
C LEU A 160 -3.51 -5.56 11.46
N MET A 161 -2.67 -4.86 12.23
CA MET A 161 -1.21 -4.94 12.14
C MET A 161 -0.62 -5.68 13.34
N ILE A 162 0.29 -6.59 13.07
CA ILE A 162 1.00 -7.39 14.07
C ILE A 162 2.48 -7.01 14.01
N GLY A 163 3.08 -6.75 15.16
CA GLY A 163 4.48 -6.32 15.28
C GLY A 163 4.73 -4.82 15.13
N GLY A 164 3.68 -4.03 14.80
CA GLY A 164 3.76 -2.58 14.71
C GLY A 164 3.32 -1.85 15.98
N LYS A 165 3.51 -0.51 16.00
CA LYS A 165 3.08 0.35 17.11
C LYS A 165 1.54 0.44 17.21
N ASP A 166 0.85 0.47 16.06
CA ASP A 166 -0.60 0.57 15.99
C ASP A 166 -1.18 -0.79 15.56
N LEU A 167 -2.04 -1.35 16.42
CA LEU A 167 -2.72 -2.63 16.14
C LEU A 167 -3.76 -2.49 15.04
N PHE A 168 -4.54 -1.41 15.05
CA PHE A 168 -5.55 -1.10 14.04
C PHE A 168 -5.16 0.17 13.29
N ARG A 169 -5.40 0.17 11.98
CA ARG A 169 -5.23 1.33 11.12
C ARG A 169 -6.47 1.48 10.26
N THR A 170 -7.37 2.36 10.69
CA THR A 170 -8.66 2.57 10.03
C THR A 170 -8.72 3.94 9.40
N GLY A 171 -9.20 4.04 8.17
CA GLY A 171 -9.32 5.33 7.50
C GLY A 171 -9.86 5.27 6.09
N VAL A 172 -9.68 6.37 5.39
CA VAL A 172 -10.15 6.57 4.01
C VAL A 172 -8.97 6.89 3.12
N VAL A 173 -8.93 6.21 1.98
CA VAL A 173 -7.94 6.41 0.91
C VAL A 173 -8.68 6.92 -0.32
N ILE A 174 -8.09 7.86 -1.02
CA ILE A 174 -8.53 8.33 -2.34
C ILE A 174 -7.37 8.18 -3.33
N GLY A 175 -7.71 7.92 -4.59
CA GLY A 175 -6.67 7.74 -5.59
C GLY A 175 -7.18 7.60 -7.01
N VAL A 176 -6.24 7.30 -7.88
CA VAL A 176 -6.48 7.12 -9.31
C VAL A 176 -5.94 5.77 -9.78
N LYS A 177 -6.60 5.19 -10.77
CA LYS A 177 -6.16 3.99 -11.48
C LYS A 177 -5.90 4.33 -12.94
N LEU A 178 -4.72 3.99 -13.39
CA LEU A 178 -4.22 4.24 -14.73
C LEU A 178 -4.20 2.92 -15.51
N PRO A 179 -4.79 2.83 -16.71
CA PRO A 179 -4.71 1.62 -17.51
C PRO A 179 -3.27 1.40 -17.98
N ILE A 180 -2.76 0.20 -17.80
CA ILE A 180 -1.49 -0.27 -18.38
C ILE A 180 -1.86 -1.06 -19.65
N LYS A 181 -1.23 -0.68 -20.74
CA LYS A 181 -1.35 -1.38 -22.04
C LYS A 181 -0.29 -2.45 -22.16
#